data_a36db19f828eba2d9284f07e2b42b4f7
#
_entry.id   a36db19f828eba2d9284f07e2b42b4f7
#
_cell.length_a   1.000
_cell.length_b   1.000
_cell.length_c   1.000
_cell.angle_alpha   90.00
_cell.angle_beta   90.00
_cell.angle_gamma   90.00
#
_symmetry.space_group_name_H-M   'P 1'
#
loop_
_entity.id
_entity.type
_entity.pdbx_description
1 polymer ?
#
loop_
_entity_poly.entity_id
_entity_poly.type
_entity_poly.pdbx_seq_one_letter_code
_entity_poly.pdbx_strand_id
1 'polypeptide(L)'
;MKIDPKEEVDYRIKLAKQYLKSAEEAFNRKDYRATVAESQLAVENFAKAVIAFFRIPSWSHNLAPELKELLNNIPQSVKHLTEELAFIAEVLASEHGRATYGEPAKALTPWEIYNENDANLALQYAKKAFEYTLSILKELGV
;
A
#
# COMPACT_ATOMS: atom_id res chain seq x y z
N MET A 1 -25.22 -12.30 -0.42
CA MET A 1 -24.60 -12.03 0.89
C MET A 1 -24.14 -10.58 0.95
N LYS A 2 -24.59 -9.86 1.96
CA LYS A 2 -24.13 -8.47 2.14
C LYS A 2 -22.76 -8.50 2.83
N ILE A 3 -21.80 -7.80 2.22
CA ILE A 3 -20.50 -7.57 2.86
C ILE A 3 -20.65 -6.29 3.68
N ASP A 4 -20.32 -6.38 4.98
CA ASP A 4 -20.28 -5.20 5.85
C ASP A 4 -19.02 -4.39 5.50
N PRO A 5 -19.16 -3.15 4.95
CA PRO A 5 -17.99 -2.35 4.60
C PRO A 5 -17.04 -2.13 5.78
N LYS A 6 -17.57 -1.98 6.98
CA LYS A 6 -16.74 -1.80 8.18
C LYS A 6 -15.85 -3.02 8.45
N GLU A 7 -16.40 -4.22 8.33
CA GLU A 7 -15.63 -5.45 8.54
C GLU A 7 -14.50 -5.56 7.51
N GLU A 8 -14.78 -5.23 6.25
CA GLU A 8 -13.77 -5.26 5.19
C GLU A 8 -12.70 -4.20 5.42
N VAL A 9 -13.08 -2.98 5.80
CA VAL A 9 -12.13 -1.91 6.16
C VAL A 9 -11.23 -2.37 7.30
N ASP A 10 -11.82 -2.87 8.38
CA ASP A 10 -11.08 -3.33 9.56
C ASP A 10 -10.10 -4.46 9.20
N TYR A 11 -10.54 -5.41 8.38
CA TYR A 11 -9.68 -6.50 7.92
C TYR A 11 -8.49 -5.97 7.11
N ARG A 12 -8.73 -5.07 6.16
CA ARG A 12 -7.67 -4.51 5.32
C ARG A 12 -6.66 -3.72 6.12
N ILE A 13 -7.12 -2.95 7.11
CA ILE A 13 -6.22 -2.21 8.02
C ILE A 13 -5.38 -3.19 8.83
N LYS A 14 -5.99 -4.21 9.39
CA LYS A 14 -5.28 -5.22 10.17
C LYS A 14 -4.19 -5.90 9.33
N LEU A 15 -4.55 -6.32 8.12
CA LEU A 15 -3.62 -6.98 7.20
C LEU A 15 -2.48 -6.03 6.81
N ALA A 16 -2.82 -4.78 6.44
CA ALA A 16 -1.82 -3.79 6.05
C ALA A 16 -0.82 -3.50 7.18
N LYS A 17 -1.31 -3.39 8.41
CA LYS A 17 -0.45 -3.16 9.58
C LYS A 17 0.50 -4.34 9.83
N GLN A 18 0.04 -5.56 9.59
CA GLN A 18 0.89 -6.75 9.73
C GLN A 18 1.98 -6.76 8.65
N TYR A 19 1.66 -6.38 7.41
CA TYR A 19 2.67 -6.23 6.37
C TYR A 19 3.66 -5.11 6.68
N LEU A 20 3.18 -3.99 7.23
CA LEU A 20 4.06 -2.89 7.61
C LEU A 20 5.06 -3.32 8.70
N LYS A 21 4.57 -4.03 9.70
CA LYS A 21 5.44 -4.58 10.77
C LYS A 21 6.46 -5.55 10.18
N SER A 22 6.03 -6.42 9.28
CA SER A 22 6.92 -7.37 8.60
C SER A 22 7.99 -6.63 7.78
N ALA A 23 7.63 -5.53 7.12
CA ALA A 23 8.57 -4.70 6.37
C ALA A 23 9.62 -4.07 7.30
N GLU A 24 9.21 -3.55 8.45
CA GLU A 24 10.13 -2.98 9.44
C GLU A 24 11.11 -4.02 9.96
N GLU A 25 10.63 -5.21 10.27
CA GLU A 25 11.46 -6.33 10.74
C GLU A 25 12.45 -6.76 9.66
N ALA A 26 12.00 -6.83 8.39
CA ALA A 26 12.87 -7.15 7.26
C ALA A 26 13.99 -6.11 7.10
N PHE A 27 13.64 -4.83 7.21
CA PHE A 27 14.62 -3.75 7.11
C PHE A 27 15.70 -3.86 8.21
N ASN A 28 15.25 -4.15 9.45
CA ASN A 28 16.16 -4.26 10.57
C ASN A 28 17.14 -5.43 10.43
N ARG A 29 16.73 -6.53 9.76
CA ARG A 29 17.64 -7.65 9.49
C ARG A 29 18.37 -7.52 8.14
N LYS A 30 18.25 -6.38 7.48
CA LYS A 30 18.90 -6.07 6.19
C LYS A 30 18.45 -6.96 5.04
N ASP A 31 17.21 -7.43 5.10
CA ASP A 31 16.57 -8.14 4.00
C ASP A 31 15.81 -7.11 3.14
N TYR A 32 16.52 -6.50 2.20
CA TYR A 32 15.99 -5.37 1.45
C TYR A 32 14.92 -5.77 0.42
N ARG A 33 15.04 -6.94 -0.17
CA ARG A 33 14.00 -7.48 -1.03
C ARG A 33 12.69 -7.65 -0.26
N ALA A 34 12.74 -8.32 0.89
CA ALA A 34 11.55 -8.52 1.71
C ALA A 34 10.97 -7.19 2.19
N THR A 35 11.82 -6.21 2.53
CA THR A 35 11.38 -4.87 2.93
C THR A 35 10.52 -4.23 1.84
N VAL A 36 10.98 -4.26 0.59
CA VAL A 36 10.26 -3.70 -0.54
C VAL A 36 8.96 -4.47 -0.80
N ALA A 37 9.03 -5.81 -0.83
CA ALA A 37 7.87 -6.66 -1.07
C ALA A 37 6.76 -6.42 -0.03
N GLU A 38 7.13 -6.43 1.25
CA GLU A 38 6.16 -6.25 2.34
C GLU A 38 5.62 -4.82 2.40
N SER A 39 6.45 -3.83 2.09
CA SER A 39 6.03 -2.42 2.00
C SER A 39 4.99 -2.23 0.91
N GLN A 40 5.20 -2.84 -0.26
CA GLN A 40 4.23 -2.79 -1.36
C GLN A 40 2.88 -3.39 -0.94
N LEU A 41 2.91 -4.56 -0.29
CA LEU A 41 1.69 -5.22 0.17
C LEU A 41 0.96 -4.40 1.26
N ALA A 42 1.71 -3.73 2.12
CA ALA A 42 1.13 -2.83 3.11
C ALA A 42 0.38 -1.68 2.41
N VAL A 43 1.03 -1.01 1.46
CA VAL A 43 0.43 0.11 0.71
C VAL A 43 -0.81 -0.34 -0.05
N GLU A 44 -0.73 -1.47 -0.74
CA GLU A 44 -1.86 -2.03 -1.47
C GLU A 44 -3.07 -2.21 -0.54
N ASN A 45 -2.87 -2.77 0.64
CA ASN A 45 -3.96 -3.03 1.57
C ASN A 45 -4.45 -1.78 2.30
N PHE A 46 -3.60 -0.79 2.55
CA PHE A 46 -4.05 0.51 3.04
C PHE A 46 -4.96 1.19 2.01
N ALA A 47 -4.59 1.17 0.74
CA ALA A 47 -5.42 1.71 -0.33
C ALA A 47 -6.75 0.96 -0.43
N LYS A 48 -6.72 -0.38 -0.34
CA LYS A 48 -7.93 -1.20 -0.36
C LYS A 48 -8.84 -0.91 0.83
N ALA A 49 -8.28 -0.54 1.98
CA ALA A 49 -9.08 -0.16 3.15
C ALA A 49 -9.92 1.08 2.87
N VAL A 50 -9.34 2.10 2.25
CA VAL A 50 -10.08 3.31 1.86
C VAL A 50 -11.17 2.97 0.84
N ILE A 51 -10.83 2.21 -0.18
CA ILE A 51 -11.77 1.82 -1.23
C ILE A 51 -12.92 0.99 -0.65
N ALA A 52 -12.63 0.10 0.30
CA ALA A 52 -13.61 -0.78 0.93
C ALA A 52 -14.75 -0.03 1.62
N PHE A 53 -14.50 1.19 2.07
CA PHE A 53 -15.55 2.03 2.64
C PHE A 53 -16.66 2.32 1.61
N PHE A 54 -16.31 2.43 0.33
CA PHE A 54 -17.22 2.82 -0.75
C PHE A 54 -17.72 1.64 -1.57
N ARG A 55 -16.84 0.66 -1.82
CA ARG A 55 -17.13 -0.48 -2.71
C ARG A 55 -16.13 -1.61 -2.47
N ILE A 56 -16.40 -2.78 -3.04
CA ILE A 56 -15.47 -3.90 -2.97
C ILE A 56 -14.21 -3.55 -3.78
N PRO A 57 -13.00 -3.58 -3.15
CA PRO A 57 -11.76 -3.32 -3.88
C PRO A 57 -11.51 -4.37 -4.97
N SER A 58 -10.89 -3.96 -6.06
CA SER A 58 -10.50 -4.89 -7.12
C SER A 58 -9.33 -5.78 -6.69
N TRP A 59 -9.01 -6.76 -7.54
CA TRP A 59 -7.86 -7.64 -7.34
C TRP A 59 -6.54 -7.02 -7.84
N SER A 60 -6.58 -5.80 -8.35
CA SER A 60 -5.40 -5.11 -8.87
C SER A 60 -4.35 -4.86 -7.78
N HIS A 61 -3.09 -4.87 -8.18
CA HIS A 61 -1.97 -4.47 -7.31
C HIS A 61 -1.70 -2.97 -7.38
N ASN A 62 -2.33 -2.27 -8.32
CA ASN A 62 -2.27 -0.81 -8.44
C ASN A 62 -3.64 -0.21 -8.21
N LEU A 63 -3.87 0.34 -7.03
CA LEU A 63 -5.15 0.91 -6.64
C LEU A 63 -5.27 2.41 -6.93
N ALA A 64 -4.24 3.02 -7.52
CA ALA A 64 -4.25 4.45 -7.81
C ALA A 64 -5.45 4.88 -8.66
N PRO A 65 -5.80 4.18 -9.76
CA PRO A 65 -6.98 4.57 -10.54
C PRO A 65 -8.27 4.55 -9.75
N GLU A 66 -8.47 3.53 -8.90
CA GLU A 66 -9.68 3.43 -8.08
C GLU A 66 -9.78 4.54 -7.04
N LEU A 67 -8.65 4.88 -6.40
CA LEU A 67 -8.62 6.00 -5.45
C LEU A 67 -8.97 7.33 -6.14
N LYS A 68 -8.44 7.53 -7.34
CA LYS A 68 -8.74 8.75 -8.11
C LYS A 68 -10.21 8.84 -8.50
N GLU A 69 -10.84 7.72 -8.82
CA GLU A 69 -12.27 7.68 -9.12
C GLU A 69 -13.12 8.10 -7.91
N LEU A 70 -12.63 7.89 -6.70
CA LEU A 70 -13.36 8.17 -5.49
C LEU A 70 -13.13 9.59 -4.94
N LEU A 71 -12.26 10.39 -5.56
CA LEU A 71 -11.91 11.73 -5.03
C LEU A 71 -13.11 12.64 -4.80
N ASN A 72 -14.13 12.57 -5.67
CA ASN A 72 -15.34 13.38 -5.50
C ASN A 72 -16.19 12.98 -4.29
N ASN A 73 -15.97 11.78 -3.75
CA ASN A 73 -16.67 11.24 -2.60
C ASN A 73 -15.86 11.40 -1.30
N ILE A 74 -14.64 11.91 -1.41
CA ILE A 74 -13.74 12.10 -0.28
C ILE A 74 -13.94 13.50 0.30
N PRO A 75 -14.03 13.65 1.64
CA PRO A 75 -14.11 14.98 2.26
C PRO A 75 -12.96 15.88 1.84
N GLN A 76 -13.27 17.16 1.61
CA GLN A 76 -12.29 18.13 1.13
C GLN A 76 -11.04 18.21 2.01
N SER A 77 -11.21 18.05 3.33
CA SER A 77 -10.12 18.14 4.31
C SER A 77 -9.04 17.08 4.10
N VAL A 78 -9.37 15.93 3.49
CA VAL A 78 -8.42 14.80 3.27
C VAL A 78 -8.28 14.42 1.80
N LYS A 79 -8.79 15.26 0.90
CA LYS A 79 -8.70 14.97 -0.53
C LYS A 79 -7.24 14.90 -1.00
N HIS A 80 -6.40 15.83 -0.55
CA HIS A 80 -4.97 15.83 -0.90
C HIS A 80 -4.23 14.60 -0.33
N LEU A 81 -4.63 14.11 0.85
CA LEU A 81 -4.05 12.89 1.41
C LEU A 81 -4.41 11.67 0.57
N THR A 82 -5.63 11.66 0.01
CA THR A 82 -6.06 10.58 -0.87
C THR A 82 -5.27 10.61 -2.19
N GLU A 83 -4.99 11.80 -2.72
CA GLU A 83 -4.13 11.94 -3.90
C GLU A 83 -2.70 11.48 -3.63
N GLU A 84 -2.16 11.81 -2.44
CA GLU A 84 -0.83 11.34 -2.01
C GLU A 84 -0.80 9.82 -1.86
N LEU A 85 -1.85 9.24 -1.28
CA LEU A 85 -1.97 7.78 -1.15
C LEU A 85 -2.01 7.12 -2.53
N ALA A 86 -2.74 7.71 -3.48
CA ALA A 86 -2.78 7.21 -4.86
C ALA A 86 -1.41 7.26 -5.52
N PHE A 87 -0.66 8.33 -5.32
CA PHE A 87 0.72 8.47 -5.83
C PHE A 87 1.61 7.35 -5.27
N ILE A 88 1.57 7.13 -3.95
CA ILE A 88 2.37 6.08 -3.31
C ILE A 88 1.98 4.69 -3.85
N ALA A 89 0.68 4.43 -3.99
CA ALA A 89 0.18 3.16 -4.54
C ALA A 89 0.71 2.92 -5.95
N GLU A 90 0.71 3.95 -6.80
CA GLU A 90 1.21 3.83 -8.17
C GLU A 90 2.71 3.59 -8.22
N VAL A 91 3.47 4.33 -7.41
CA VAL A 91 4.94 4.20 -7.37
C VAL A 91 5.35 2.78 -6.95
N LEU A 92 4.69 2.20 -5.96
CA LEU A 92 5.07 0.88 -5.44
C LEU A 92 4.44 -0.29 -6.17
N ALA A 93 3.42 -0.07 -7.02
CA ALA A 93 2.70 -1.16 -7.66
C ALA A 93 3.60 -2.09 -8.48
N SER A 94 4.58 -1.53 -9.21
CA SER A 94 5.52 -2.32 -10.03
C SER A 94 6.43 -3.22 -9.21
N GLU A 95 6.62 -2.91 -7.93
CA GLU A 95 7.50 -3.69 -7.05
C GLU A 95 6.89 -5.04 -6.70
N HIS A 96 5.58 -5.21 -6.86
CA HIS A 96 4.93 -6.52 -6.63
C HIS A 96 5.56 -7.60 -7.50
N GLY A 97 5.74 -7.32 -8.80
CA GLY A 97 6.38 -8.26 -9.74
C GLY A 97 7.89 -8.29 -9.59
N ARG A 98 8.54 -7.14 -9.48
CA ARG A 98 10.01 -7.06 -9.37
C ARG A 98 10.55 -7.77 -8.14
N ALA A 99 9.85 -7.68 -7.01
CA ALA A 99 10.25 -8.34 -5.77
C ALA A 99 10.10 -9.86 -5.82
N THR A 100 9.33 -10.37 -6.78
CA THR A 100 9.11 -11.81 -6.97
C THR A 100 9.98 -12.37 -8.09
N TYR A 101 10.05 -11.67 -9.22
CA TYR A 101 10.69 -12.18 -10.45
C TYR A 101 12.01 -11.52 -10.81
N GLY A 102 12.34 -10.37 -10.18
CA GLY A 102 13.53 -9.62 -10.52
C GLY A 102 13.41 -8.87 -11.85
N GLU A 103 14.52 -8.78 -12.54
CA GLU A 103 14.60 -8.18 -13.88
C GLU A 103 15.24 -9.20 -14.83
N PRO A 104 14.43 -10.16 -15.36
CA PRO A 104 14.97 -11.25 -16.19
C PRO A 104 15.73 -10.77 -17.42
N ALA A 105 15.32 -9.68 -18.05
CA ALA A 105 15.99 -9.12 -19.22
C ALA A 105 17.43 -8.68 -18.91
N LYS A 106 17.73 -8.36 -17.65
CA LYS A 106 19.07 -8.01 -17.17
C LYS A 106 19.75 -9.13 -16.43
N ALA A 107 19.11 -10.30 -16.35
CA ALA A 107 19.56 -11.48 -15.61
C ALA A 107 19.79 -11.16 -14.12
N LEU A 108 18.94 -10.31 -13.53
CA LEU A 108 19.02 -9.93 -12.13
C LEU A 108 17.86 -10.55 -11.34
N THR A 109 18.21 -11.28 -10.27
CA THR A 109 17.23 -11.82 -9.34
C THR A 109 16.69 -10.74 -8.41
N PRO A 110 15.56 -10.96 -7.71
CA PRO A 110 15.05 -9.98 -6.75
C PRO A 110 16.06 -9.58 -5.68
N TRP A 111 16.93 -10.49 -5.26
CA TRP A 111 17.93 -10.19 -4.23
C TRP A 111 19.08 -9.33 -4.74
N GLU A 112 19.26 -9.23 -6.06
CA GLU A 112 20.34 -8.45 -6.67
C GLU A 112 19.94 -7.02 -7.02
N ILE A 113 18.64 -6.68 -7.02
CA ILE A 113 18.17 -5.39 -7.53
C ILE A 113 17.89 -4.35 -6.44
N TYR A 114 17.78 -4.73 -5.17
CA TYR A 114 17.45 -3.81 -4.10
C TYR A 114 18.62 -3.54 -3.17
N ASN A 115 18.82 -2.26 -2.85
CA ASN A 115 19.79 -1.83 -1.84
C ASN A 115 19.07 -1.20 -0.64
N GLU A 116 19.84 -0.75 0.35
CA GLU A 116 19.30 -0.14 1.56
C GLU A 116 18.45 1.10 1.26
N ASN A 117 18.88 1.94 0.31
CA ASN A 117 18.14 3.15 -0.06
C ASN A 117 16.79 2.81 -0.68
N ASP A 118 16.73 1.82 -1.55
CA ASP A 118 15.46 1.35 -2.15
C ASP A 118 14.51 0.86 -1.07
N ALA A 119 15.02 0.05 -0.16
CA ALA A 119 14.24 -0.52 0.94
C ALA A 119 13.74 0.56 1.89
N ASN A 120 14.62 1.50 2.26
CA ASN A 120 14.23 2.61 3.13
C ASN A 120 13.14 3.47 2.50
N LEU A 121 13.25 3.78 1.23
CA LEU A 121 12.26 4.59 0.51
C LEU A 121 10.89 3.88 0.50
N ALA A 122 10.87 2.59 0.16
CA ALA A 122 9.64 1.81 0.15
C ALA A 122 9.00 1.77 1.54
N LEU A 123 9.80 1.57 2.58
CA LEU A 123 9.32 1.53 3.95
C LEU A 123 8.74 2.89 4.38
N GLN A 124 9.39 4.00 4.02
CA GLN A 124 8.88 5.34 4.33
C GLN A 124 7.56 5.61 3.62
N TYR A 125 7.41 5.19 2.38
CA TYR A 125 6.13 5.28 1.67
C TYR A 125 5.05 4.49 2.38
N ALA A 126 5.35 3.27 2.85
CA ALA A 126 4.37 2.45 3.56
C ALA A 126 3.93 3.09 4.88
N LYS A 127 4.87 3.71 5.61
CA LYS A 127 4.56 4.44 6.85
C LYS A 127 3.66 5.64 6.59
N LYS A 128 3.94 6.40 5.53
CA LYS A 128 3.10 7.53 5.12
C LYS A 128 1.71 7.07 4.70
N ALA A 129 1.64 5.98 3.95
CA ALA A 129 0.36 5.39 3.54
C ALA A 129 -0.50 5.03 4.75
N PHE A 130 0.11 4.50 5.80
CA PHE A 130 -0.58 4.21 7.05
C PHE A 130 -1.19 5.48 7.66
N GLU A 131 -0.36 6.51 7.83
CA GLU A 131 -0.81 7.80 8.41
C GLU A 131 -1.94 8.42 7.60
N TYR A 132 -1.79 8.47 6.28
CA TYR A 132 -2.80 9.06 5.39
C TYR A 132 -4.11 8.27 5.44
N THR A 133 -4.02 6.95 5.43
CA THR A 133 -5.19 6.08 5.48
C THR A 133 -5.99 6.28 6.76
N LEU A 134 -5.31 6.34 7.92
CA LEU A 134 -5.98 6.58 9.20
C LEU A 134 -6.70 7.93 9.21
N SER A 135 -6.05 8.98 8.70
CA SER A 135 -6.65 10.32 8.62
C SER A 135 -7.87 10.33 7.71
N ILE A 136 -7.78 9.69 6.54
CA ILE A 136 -8.90 9.61 5.59
C ILE A 136 -10.08 8.86 6.23
N LEU A 137 -9.83 7.71 6.82
CA LEU A 137 -10.89 6.90 7.43
C LEU A 137 -11.55 7.62 8.61
N LYS A 138 -10.77 8.35 9.39
CA LYS A 138 -11.31 9.16 10.50
C LYS A 138 -12.31 10.20 9.98
N GLU A 139 -11.97 10.90 8.91
CA GLU A 139 -12.87 11.90 8.31
C GLU A 139 -14.09 11.24 7.66
N LEU A 140 -14.00 10.00 7.25
CA LEU A 140 -15.15 9.23 6.74
C LEU A 140 -16.03 8.67 7.87
N GLY A 141 -15.63 8.82 9.12
CA GLY A 141 -16.41 8.36 10.27
C GLY A 141 -16.20 6.90 10.65
N VAL A 142 -15.10 6.34 10.23
CA VAL A 142 -14.75 4.94 10.56
C VAL A 142 -14.00 4.85 11.88
#